data_6f22b2447cb225ee69ff69988b7f4e5a
#
_entry.id   6f22b2447cb225ee69ff69988b7f4e5a
#
_cell.length_a   1.000
_cell.length_b   1.000
_cell.length_c   1.000
_cell.angle_alpha   90.00
_cell.angle_beta   90.00
_cell.angle_gamma   90.00
#
_symmetry.space_group_name_H-M   'P 1'
#
loop_
_entity.id
_entity.type
_entity.pdbx_description
1 polymer ?
#
loop_
_entity_poly.entity_id
_entity_poly.type
_entity_poly.pdbx_seq_one_letter_code
_entity_poly.pdbx_strand_id
1 'polypeptide(L)'
;MPKLWTETIEEHRRAVREATLDTTAALVAERGLASVTMSQIAAQAGIGRATLYKYFPDVEAILTAWHERQIMRHMEQLAVARNQASGGPGGRLKAVLTAYAAITHERPHGTELAAAVHRGEHLARAQQQLVGFLRDLIADAANTGEVRDDVPPTELASYCLHALQAASSLPSEAAVHRLVTVTLAGLRLPR
;
A
#
# COMPACT_ATOMS: atom_id res chain seq x y z
N MET A 1 -13.18 -32.30 20.46
CA MET A 1 -11.86 -32.33 19.81
C MET A 1 -11.83 -31.96 18.28
N PRO A 2 -12.65 -31.02 17.75
CA PRO A 2 -12.54 -30.60 16.33
C PRO A 2 -11.72 -29.33 16.07
N LYS A 3 -11.49 -28.46 17.08
CA LYS A 3 -10.91 -27.11 16.87
C LYS A 3 -9.46 -27.10 16.38
N LEU A 4 -8.60 -27.94 16.93
CA LEU A 4 -7.16 -27.98 16.58
C LEU A 4 -6.90 -28.40 15.13
N TRP A 5 -7.68 -29.31 14.56
CA TRP A 5 -7.54 -29.74 13.18
C TRP A 5 -7.97 -28.68 12.17
N THR A 6 -9.01 -27.93 12.51
CA THR A 6 -9.52 -26.85 11.65
C THR A 6 -8.51 -25.69 11.61
N GLU A 7 -7.90 -25.33 12.73
CA GLU A 7 -6.87 -24.29 12.83
C GLU A 7 -5.64 -24.65 11.98
N THR A 8 -5.16 -25.89 12.05
CA THR A 8 -4.01 -26.35 11.25
C THR A 8 -4.29 -26.35 9.74
N ILE A 9 -5.52 -26.70 9.33
CA ILE A 9 -5.93 -26.68 7.92
C ILE A 9 -6.00 -25.23 7.41
N GLU A 10 -6.56 -24.32 8.18
CA GLU A 10 -6.66 -22.90 7.82
C GLU A 10 -5.27 -22.22 7.77
N GLU A 11 -4.39 -22.57 8.71
CA GLU A 11 -3.00 -22.10 8.69
C GLU A 11 -2.25 -22.59 7.45
N HIS A 12 -2.41 -23.88 7.13
CA HIS A 12 -1.78 -24.43 5.92
C HIS A 12 -2.34 -23.77 4.64
N ARG A 13 -3.66 -23.57 4.56
CA ARG A 13 -4.29 -22.88 3.43
C ARG A 13 -3.76 -21.46 3.27
N ARG A 14 -3.64 -20.72 4.37
CA ARG A 14 -3.06 -19.37 4.38
C ARG A 14 -1.62 -19.38 3.92
N ALA A 15 -0.78 -20.30 4.42
CA ALA A 15 0.62 -20.43 4.04
C ALA A 15 0.78 -20.71 2.54
N VAL A 16 -0.02 -21.63 1.98
CA VAL A 16 -0.03 -21.94 0.54
C VAL A 16 -0.44 -20.70 -0.27
N ARG A 17 -1.48 -19.98 0.17
CA ARG A 17 -1.94 -18.76 -0.50
C ARG A 17 -0.85 -17.70 -0.50
N GLU A 18 -0.23 -17.42 0.63
CA GLU A 18 0.84 -16.42 0.77
C GLU A 18 2.05 -16.79 -0.10
N ALA A 19 2.53 -18.04 -0.04
CA ALA A 19 3.62 -18.51 -0.88
C ALA A 19 3.31 -18.36 -2.39
N THR A 20 2.07 -18.62 -2.80
CA THR A 20 1.62 -18.43 -4.18
C THR A 20 1.69 -16.96 -4.61
N LEU A 21 1.22 -16.04 -3.77
CA LEU A 21 1.25 -14.60 -4.06
C LEU A 21 2.69 -14.10 -4.21
N ASP A 22 3.58 -14.47 -3.29
CA ASP A 22 4.99 -14.04 -3.31
C ASP A 22 5.76 -14.63 -4.50
N THR A 23 5.55 -15.91 -4.78
CA THR A 23 6.15 -16.59 -5.95
C THR A 23 5.71 -15.93 -7.26
N THR A 24 4.42 -15.61 -7.39
CA THR A 24 3.91 -14.98 -8.61
C THR A 24 4.49 -13.58 -8.80
N ALA A 25 4.54 -12.77 -7.75
CA ALA A 25 5.13 -11.44 -7.80
C ALA A 25 6.62 -11.49 -8.21
N ALA A 26 7.39 -12.43 -7.65
CA ALA A 26 8.80 -12.62 -7.98
C ALA A 26 8.98 -13.03 -9.45
N LEU A 27 8.19 -13.99 -9.94
CA LEU A 27 8.23 -14.44 -11.34
C LEU A 27 7.90 -13.31 -12.32
N VAL A 28 6.88 -12.50 -12.01
CA VAL A 28 6.50 -11.37 -12.87
C VAL A 28 7.56 -10.28 -12.86
N ALA A 29 8.18 -10.00 -11.71
CA ALA A 29 9.28 -9.04 -11.62
C ALA A 29 10.51 -9.50 -12.41
N GLU A 30 10.79 -10.81 -12.44
CA GLU A 30 11.95 -11.39 -13.15
C GLU A 30 11.73 -11.50 -14.65
N ARG A 31 10.53 -11.90 -15.10
CA ARG A 31 10.27 -12.36 -16.48
C ARG A 31 9.22 -11.56 -17.25
N GLY A 32 8.59 -10.61 -16.60
CA GLY A 32 7.45 -9.88 -17.13
C GLY A 32 6.14 -10.69 -17.07
N LEU A 33 5.01 -10.00 -17.03
CA LEU A 33 3.68 -10.60 -16.86
C LEU A 33 3.32 -11.60 -17.98
N ALA A 34 3.64 -11.26 -19.22
CA ALA A 34 3.28 -12.08 -20.38
C ALA A 34 3.95 -13.46 -20.41
N SER A 35 5.05 -13.64 -19.66
CA SER A 35 5.85 -14.87 -19.62
C SER A 35 5.47 -15.80 -18.47
N VAL A 36 4.61 -15.38 -17.54
CA VAL A 36 4.28 -16.15 -16.33
C VAL A 36 3.02 -16.98 -16.54
N THR A 37 3.12 -18.27 -16.21
CA THR A 37 2.03 -19.25 -16.36
C THR A 37 1.68 -19.91 -15.03
N MET A 38 0.43 -20.36 -14.88
CA MET A 38 -0.03 -21.12 -13.71
C MET A 38 0.84 -22.35 -13.43
N SER A 39 1.39 -22.98 -14.48
CA SER A 39 2.28 -24.14 -14.32
C SER A 39 3.60 -23.78 -13.67
N GLN A 40 4.21 -22.66 -14.07
CA GLN A 40 5.46 -22.16 -13.48
C GLN A 40 5.25 -21.73 -12.03
N ILE A 41 4.14 -21.04 -11.74
CA ILE A 41 3.78 -20.65 -10.38
C ILE A 41 3.63 -21.87 -9.48
N ALA A 42 2.86 -22.88 -9.91
CA ALA A 42 2.67 -24.12 -9.14
C ALA A 42 3.98 -24.83 -8.85
N ALA A 43 4.83 -24.98 -9.88
CA ALA A 43 6.14 -25.63 -9.75
C ALA A 43 7.05 -24.88 -8.77
N GLN A 44 7.13 -23.55 -8.87
CA GLN A 44 8.00 -22.75 -8.03
C GLN A 44 7.47 -22.56 -6.60
N ALA A 45 6.14 -22.54 -6.42
CA ALA A 45 5.51 -22.54 -5.11
C ALA A 45 5.49 -23.91 -4.41
N GLY A 46 5.96 -24.97 -5.11
CA GLY A 46 6.00 -26.33 -4.57
C GLY A 46 4.63 -26.98 -4.36
N ILE A 47 3.61 -26.60 -5.14
CA ILE A 47 2.25 -27.12 -5.03
C ILE A 47 1.77 -27.75 -6.35
N GLY A 48 0.81 -28.66 -6.24
CA GLY A 48 0.19 -29.26 -7.44
C GLY A 48 -0.66 -28.23 -8.20
N ARG A 49 -0.65 -28.30 -9.54
CA ARG A 49 -1.50 -27.43 -10.39
C ARG A 49 -2.98 -27.47 -10.00
N ALA A 50 -3.52 -28.66 -9.72
CA ALA A 50 -4.90 -28.82 -9.29
C ALA A 50 -5.18 -28.10 -7.93
N THR A 51 -4.18 -28.08 -7.06
CA THR A 51 -4.25 -27.32 -5.81
C THR A 51 -4.26 -25.83 -6.08
N LEU A 52 -3.37 -25.32 -6.95
CA LEU A 52 -3.33 -23.91 -7.32
C LEU A 52 -4.68 -23.42 -7.88
N TYR A 53 -5.28 -24.17 -8.80
CA TYR A 53 -6.57 -23.83 -9.41
C TYR A 53 -7.76 -23.83 -8.42
N LYS A 54 -7.63 -24.47 -7.24
CA LYS A 54 -8.63 -24.35 -6.17
C LYS A 54 -8.59 -22.99 -5.47
N TYR A 55 -7.44 -22.31 -5.52
CA TYR A 55 -7.27 -20.99 -4.88
C TYR A 55 -7.44 -19.84 -5.86
N PHE A 56 -6.97 -20.00 -7.09
CA PHE A 56 -6.94 -18.94 -8.10
C PHE A 56 -7.26 -19.49 -9.48
N PRO A 57 -8.20 -18.91 -10.22
CA PRO A 57 -8.56 -19.35 -11.56
C PRO A 57 -7.46 -19.08 -12.58
N ASP A 58 -6.68 -18.01 -12.42
CA ASP A 58 -5.67 -17.54 -13.35
C ASP A 58 -4.62 -16.66 -12.66
N VAL A 59 -3.62 -16.23 -13.44
CA VAL A 59 -2.51 -15.37 -12.97
C VAL A 59 -3.01 -14.00 -12.55
N GLU A 60 -4.01 -13.46 -13.24
CA GLU A 60 -4.57 -12.13 -12.96
C GLU A 60 -5.23 -12.10 -11.58
N ALA A 61 -5.98 -13.14 -11.22
CA ALA A 61 -6.58 -13.30 -9.90
C ALA A 61 -5.52 -13.36 -8.77
N ILE A 62 -4.37 -14.02 -9.03
CA ILE A 62 -3.26 -14.05 -8.07
C ILE A 62 -2.67 -12.66 -7.89
N LEU A 63 -2.44 -11.93 -8.98
CA LEU A 63 -1.89 -10.59 -8.94
C LEU A 63 -2.83 -9.58 -8.27
N THR A 64 -4.13 -9.69 -8.52
CA THR A 64 -5.14 -8.90 -7.83
C THR A 64 -5.08 -9.13 -6.33
N ALA A 65 -5.07 -10.38 -5.89
CA ALA A 65 -4.97 -10.72 -4.47
C ALA A 65 -3.64 -10.29 -3.83
N TRP A 66 -2.54 -10.37 -4.58
CA TRP A 66 -1.24 -9.84 -4.15
C TRP A 66 -1.30 -8.31 -3.96
N HIS A 67 -1.88 -7.60 -4.90
CA HIS A 67 -2.03 -6.14 -4.82
C HIS A 67 -2.91 -5.72 -3.63
N GLU A 68 -4.05 -6.38 -3.41
CA GLU A 68 -4.91 -6.17 -2.25
C GLU A 68 -4.13 -6.35 -0.94
N ARG A 69 -3.32 -7.40 -0.85
CA ARG A 69 -2.44 -7.65 0.31
C ARG A 69 -1.45 -6.50 0.51
N GLN A 70 -0.84 -5.97 -0.56
CA GLN A 70 0.09 -4.85 -0.45
C GLN A 70 -0.62 -3.58 0.04
N ILE A 71 -1.82 -3.29 -0.47
CA ILE A 71 -2.63 -2.17 0.02
C ILE A 71 -2.90 -2.30 1.52
N MET A 72 -3.33 -3.47 1.99
CA MET A 72 -3.58 -3.70 3.42
C MET A 72 -2.32 -3.50 4.27
N ARG A 73 -1.17 -4.03 3.83
CA ARG A 73 0.11 -3.83 4.53
C ARG A 73 0.51 -2.36 4.61
N HIS A 74 0.34 -1.60 3.51
CA HIS A 74 0.62 -0.17 3.51
C HIS A 74 -0.31 0.59 4.46
N MET A 75 -1.60 0.31 4.44
CA MET A 75 -2.55 0.93 5.38
C MET A 75 -2.22 0.62 6.83
N GLU A 76 -1.80 -0.61 7.14
CA GLU A 76 -1.34 -1.00 8.47
C GLU A 76 -0.08 -0.23 8.89
N GLN A 77 0.92 -0.10 8.01
CA GLN A 77 2.12 0.70 8.25
C GLN A 77 1.78 2.17 8.57
N LEU A 78 0.84 2.77 7.82
CA LEU A 78 0.37 4.13 8.08
C LEU A 78 -0.36 4.24 9.42
N ALA A 79 -1.17 3.26 9.77
CA ALA A 79 -1.86 3.22 11.06
C ALA A 79 -0.87 3.07 12.24
N VAL A 80 0.16 2.24 12.08
CA VAL A 80 1.25 2.10 13.05
C VAL A 80 2.00 3.42 13.21
N ALA A 81 2.39 4.07 12.10
CA ALA A 81 3.06 5.37 12.14
C ALA A 81 2.23 6.43 12.87
N ARG A 82 0.90 6.48 12.62
CA ARG A 82 -0.02 7.36 13.35
C ARG A 82 -0.02 7.08 14.85
N ASN A 83 -0.10 5.81 15.23
CA ASN A 83 -0.28 5.40 16.63
C ASN A 83 1.00 5.57 17.47
N GLN A 84 2.18 5.45 16.83
CA GLN A 84 3.48 5.61 17.46
C GLN A 84 3.96 7.07 17.49
N ALA A 85 3.29 7.96 16.76
CA ALA A 85 3.68 9.36 16.68
C ALA A 85 3.48 10.09 18.00
N SER A 86 4.43 10.95 18.34
CA SER A 86 4.35 11.94 19.41
C SER A 86 4.07 13.33 18.85
N GLY A 87 3.64 14.28 19.69
CA GLY A 87 3.47 15.68 19.30
C GLY A 87 2.08 16.05 18.78
N GLY A 88 1.04 15.35 19.24
CA GLY A 88 -0.35 15.73 18.95
C GLY A 88 -0.80 15.44 17.51
N PRO A 89 -1.89 16.12 17.04
CA PRO A 89 -2.45 15.88 15.70
C PRO A 89 -1.47 16.18 14.57
N GLY A 90 -0.73 17.26 14.61
CA GLY A 90 0.27 17.62 13.61
C GLY A 90 1.46 16.64 13.58
N GLY A 91 1.86 16.13 14.75
CA GLY A 91 2.88 15.08 14.86
C GLY A 91 2.43 13.77 14.20
N ARG A 92 1.18 13.36 14.40
CA ARG A 92 0.58 12.18 13.75
C ARG A 92 0.52 12.35 12.23
N LEU A 93 0.04 13.51 11.76
CA LEU A 93 0.00 13.82 10.33
C LEU A 93 1.40 13.77 9.71
N LYS A 94 2.40 14.40 10.34
CA LYS A 94 3.79 14.34 9.87
C LYS A 94 4.31 12.90 9.78
N ALA A 95 4.08 12.09 10.80
CA ALA A 95 4.55 10.69 10.82
C ALA A 95 3.91 9.87 9.68
N VAL A 96 2.61 10.02 9.45
CA VAL A 96 1.90 9.33 8.38
C VAL A 96 2.37 9.78 6.99
N LEU A 97 2.54 11.08 6.76
CA LEU A 97 3.05 11.59 5.46
C LEU A 97 4.49 11.14 5.21
N THR A 98 5.33 11.07 6.26
CA THR A 98 6.69 10.54 6.15
C THR A 98 6.67 9.04 5.78
N ALA A 99 5.85 8.23 6.45
CA ALA A 99 5.70 6.82 6.16
C ALA A 99 5.16 6.59 4.72
N TYR A 100 4.16 7.37 4.30
CA TYR A 100 3.62 7.28 2.95
C TYR A 100 4.68 7.62 1.88
N ALA A 101 5.48 8.65 2.10
CA ALA A 101 6.55 9.03 1.18
C ALA A 101 7.64 7.94 1.09
N ALA A 102 8.00 7.31 2.22
CA ALA A 102 8.94 6.19 2.24
C ALA A 102 8.40 4.98 1.46
N ILE A 103 7.16 4.56 1.73
CA ILE A 103 6.49 3.48 0.99
C ILE A 103 6.47 3.78 -0.52
N THR A 104 6.21 5.04 -0.90
CA THR A 104 6.18 5.45 -2.31
C THR A 104 7.57 5.42 -2.94
N HIS A 105 8.59 5.81 -2.19
CA HIS A 105 9.99 5.78 -2.65
C HIS A 105 10.52 4.36 -2.88
N GLU A 106 10.16 3.43 -2.00
CA GLU A 106 10.57 2.02 -2.09
C GLU A 106 9.87 1.24 -3.22
N ARG A 107 8.82 1.81 -3.82
CA ARG A 107 8.13 1.15 -4.95
C ARG A 107 9.04 1.06 -6.16
N PRO A 108 9.28 -0.16 -6.71
CA PRO A 108 10.03 -0.29 -7.95
C PRO A 108 9.36 0.50 -9.08
N HIS A 109 10.13 1.34 -9.78
CA HIS A 109 9.65 2.09 -10.94
C HIS A 109 9.26 1.11 -12.06
N GLY A 110 8.06 1.29 -12.63
CA GLY A 110 7.71 0.66 -13.90
C GLY A 110 7.39 -0.82 -13.84
N THR A 111 6.92 -1.34 -12.72
CA THR A 111 6.45 -2.72 -12.73
C THR A 111 5.17 -2.82 -13.57
N GLU A 112 5.24 -3.59 -14.66
CA GLU A 112 4.06 -4.04 -15.45
C GLU A 112 2.95 -4.61 -14.55
N LEU A 113 3.33 -5.11 -13.36
CA LEU A 113 2.43 -5.52 -12.30
C LEU A 113 1.40 -4.45 -11.92
N ALA A 114 1.86 -3.22 -11.71
CA ALA A 114 0.98 -2.11 -11.36
C ALA A 114 0.03 -1.76 -12.51
N ALA A 115 0.52 -1.79 -13.75
CA ALA A 115 -0.28 -1.46 -14.93
C ALA A 115 -1.36 -2.50 -15.25
N ALA A 116 -1.08 -3.81 -15.01
CA ALA A 116 -2.02 -4.89 -15.26
C ALA A 116 -3.19 -4.92 -14.24
N VAL A 117 -2.93 -4.52 -13.00
CA VAL A 117 -3.92 -4.53 -11.90
C VAL A 117 -4.67 -3.20 -11.78
N HIS A 118 -4.24 -2.15 -12.49
CA HIS A 118 -4.80 -0.78 -12.38
C HIS A 118 -6.24 -0.61 -12.87
N ARG A 119 -6.93 -1.64 -13.31
CA ARG A 119 -8.28 -1.56 -13.92
C ARG A 119 -9.44 -2.00 -13.00
N GLY A 120 -9.22 -2.19 -11.70
CA GLY A 120 -10.23 -2.73 -10.80
C GLY A 120 -10.87 -1.70 -9.86
N GLU A 121 -12.14 -1.92 -9.50
CA GLU A 121 -12.87 -1.18 -8.46
C GLU A 121 -12.14 -1.19 -7.10
N HIS A 122 -11.30 -2.21 -6.85
CA HIS A 122 -10.50 -2.34 -5.64
C HIS A 122 -9.51 -1.20 -5.44
N LEU A 123 -8.87 -0.72 -6.53
CA LEU A 123 -7.92 0.40 -6.45
C LEU A 123 -8.63 1.71 -6.11
N ALA A 124 -9.79 1.98 -6.73
CA ALA A 124 -10.58 3.18 -6.44
C ALA A 124 -11.02 3.19 -4.96
N ARG A 125 -11.45 2.04 -4.45
CA ARG A 125 -11.86 1.87 -3.04
C ARG A 125 -10.68 2.08 -2.08
N ALA A 126 -9.52 1.51 -2.38
CA ALA A 126 -8.30 1.71 -1.60
C ALA A 126 -7.84 3.18 -1.60
N GLN A 127 -7.91 3.85 -2.74
CA GLN A 127 -7.58 5.26 -2.85
C GLN A 127 -8.55 6.13 -2.04
N GLN A 128 -9.84 5.83 -2.07
CA GLN A 128 -10.85 6.51 -1.23
C GLN A 128 -10.58 6.31 0.26
N GLN A 129 -10.21 5.10 0.70
CA GLN A 129 -9.84 4.81 2.08
C GLN A 129 -8.61 5.62 2.52
N LEU A 130 -7.57 5.71 1.68
CA LEU A 130 -6.37 6.47 1.95
C LEU A 130 -6.65 7.97 2.04
N VAL A 131 -7.44 8.51 1.10
CA VAL A 131 -7.88 9.92 1.14
C VAL A 131 -8.68 10.20 2.40
N GLY A 132 -9.62 9.33 2.78
CA GLY A 132 -10.40 9.44 4.00
C GLY A 132 -9.54 9.43 5.26
N PHE A 133 -8.58 8.52 5.33
CA PHE A 133 -7.64 8.41 6.44
C PHE A 133 -6.80 9.70 6.64
N LEU A 134 -6.27 10.26 5.54
CA LEU A 134 -5.52 11.50 5.58
C LEU A 134 -6.39 12.73 5.86
N ARG A 135 -7.60 12.78 5.28
CA ARG A 135 -8.59 13.84 5.56
C ARG A 135 -8.85 13.96 7.07
N ASP A 136 -9.06 12.85 7.75
CA ASP A 136 -9.37 12.83 9.17
C ASP A 136 -8.18 13.34 10.00
N LEU A 137 -6.95 12.94 9.67
CA LEU A 137 -5.73 13.47 10.31
C LEU A 137 -5.53 14.97 10.08
N ILE A 138 -5.81 15.45 8.87
CA ILE A 138 -5.72 16.87 8.53
C ILE A 138 -6.79 17.67 9.27
N ALA A 139 -8.02 17.18 9.36
CA ALA A 139 -9.10 17.81 10.11
C ALA A 139 -8.76 17.92 11.60
N ASP A 140 -8.21 16.85 12.20
CA ASP A 140 -7.74 16.86 13.59
C ASP A 140 -6.66 17.94 13.82
N ALA A 141 -5.69 18.05 12.89
CA ALA A 141 -4.62 19.02 12.98
C ALA A 141 -5.09 20.47 12.70
N ALA A 142 -6.10 20.66 11.86
CA ALA A 142 -6.73 21.97 11.63
C ALA A 142 -7.51 22.43 12.85
N ASN A 143 -8.22 21.53 13.54
CA ASN A 143 -8.93 21.84 14.78
C ASN A 143 -8.01 22.33 15.92
N THR A 144 -6.72 21.97 15.87
CA THR A 144 -5.71 22.45 16.83
C THR A 144 -4.90 23.66 16.33
N GLY A 145 -5.20 24.17 15.13
CA GLY A 145 -4.52 25.32 14.54
C GLY A 145 -3.11 24.99 13.99
N GLU A 146 -2.74 23.70 13.90
CA GLU A 146 -1.44 23.26 13.37
C GLU A 146 -1.42 23.21 11.84
N VAL A 147 -2.60 23.10 11.22
CA VAL A 147 -2.82 23.06 9.77
C VAL A 147 -3.85 24.12 9.40
N ARG A 148 -3.77 24.66 8.18
CA ARG A 148 -4.71 25.62 7.61
C ARG A 148 -6.14 25.07 7.57
N ASP A 149 -7.12 25.92 7.77
CA ASP A 149 -8.56 25.61 7.78
C ASP A 149 -9.34 26.31 6.65
N ASP A 150 -8.64 27.13 5.85
CA ASP A 150 -9.19 27.87 4.71
C ASP A 150 -9.35 27.00 3.44
N VAL A 151 -8.85 25.75 3.47
CA VAL A 151 -8.99 24.75 2.39
C VAL A 151 -9.60 23.48 2.96
N PRO A 152 -10.60 22.88 2.28
CA PRO A 152 -11.21 21.65 2.74
C PRO A 152 -10.19 20.52 3.00
N PRO A 153 -10.28 19.77 4.12
CA PRO A 153 -9.33 18.70 4.46
C PRO A 153 -9.19 17.61 3.37
N THR A 154 -10.26 17.35 2.61
CA THR A 154 -10.23 16.38 1.48
C THR A 154 -9.34 16.88 0.33
N GLU A 155 -9.35 18.18 0.05
CA GLU A 155 -8.49 18.76 -0.98
C GLU A 155 -7.03 18.75 -0.54
N LEU A 156 -6.76 19.10 0.72
CA LEU A 156 -5.43 19.01 1.30
C LEU A 156 -4.91 17.56 1.34
N ALA A 157 -5.77 16.57 1.61
CA ALA A 157 -5.41 15.16 1.55
C ALA A 157 -5.01 14.75 0.12
N SER A 158 -5.80 15.16 -0.88
CA SER A 158 -5.49 14.93 -2.29
C SER A 158 -4.18 15.60 -2.71
N TYR A 159 -3.96 16.85 -2.30
CA TYR A 159 -2.70 17.57 -2.50
C TYR A 159 -1.51 16.78 -1.94
N CYS A 160 -1.56 16.36 -0.67
CA CYS A 160 -0.49 15.62 -0.03
C CYS A 160 -0.17 14.32 -0.77
N LEU A 161 -1.18 13.54 -1.15
CA LEU A 161 -0.99 12.29 -1.86
C LEU A 161 -0.29 12.51 -3.22
N HIS A 162 -0.75 13.48 -4.00
CA HIS A 162 -0.16 13.77 -5.31
C HIS A 162 1.26 14.36 -5.18
N ALA A 163 1.50 15.26 -4.24
CA ALA A 163 2.82 15.80 -3.99
C ALA A 163 3.82 14.69 -3.60
N LEU A 164 3.42 13.80 -2.70
CA LEU A 164 4.28 12.72 -2.21
C LEU A 164 4.45 11.55 -3.20
N GLN A 165 3.62 11.44 -4.24
CA GLN A 165 3.88 10.51 -5.36
C GLN A 165 5.22 10.79 -6.06
N ALA A 166 5.69 12.04 -6.05
CA ALA A 166 7.00 12.40 -6.56
C ALA A 166 8.17 11.70 -5.84
N ALA A 167 7.94 11.17 -4.62
CA ALA A 167 8.95 10.43 -3.87
C ALA A 167 9.49 9.21 -4.65
N SER A 168 8.66 8.59 -5.50
CA SER A 168 9.06 7.44 -6.31
C SER A 168 10.20 7.75 -7.29
N SER A 169 10.37 8.99 -7.72
CA SER A 169 11.41 9.41 -8.67
C SER A 169 12.60 10.10 -8.01
N LEU A 170 12.62 10.24 -6.69
CA LEU A 170 13.71 10.91 -5.99
C LEU A 170 14.92 10.00 -5.78
N PRO A 171 16.15 10.56 -5.80
CA PRO A 171 17.37 9.76 -5.80
C PRO A 171 17.79 9.26 -4.41
N SER A 172 17.16 9.74 -3.31
CA SER A 172 17.59 9.39 -1.95
C SER A 172 16.54 9.70 -0.90
N GLU A 173 16.63 9.03 0.24
CA GLU A 173 15.80 9.30 1.43
C GLU A 173 15.90 10.76 1.89
N ALA A 174 17.08 11.38 1.82
CA ALA A 174 17.25 12.79 2.15
C ALA A 174 16.43 13.71 1.22
N ALA A 175 16.27 13.35 -0.05
CA ALA A 175 15.40 14.07 -0.98
C ALA A 175 13.91 13.84 -0.64
N VAL A 176 13.54 12.64 -0.25
CA VAL A 176 12.19 12.30 0.23
C VAL A 176 11.84 13.12 1.48
N HIS A 177 12.74 13.21 2.45
CA HIS A 177 12.53 14.04 3.65
C HIS A 177 12.33 15.53 3.32
N ARG A 178 13.07 16.08 2.36
CA ARG A 178 12.85 17.46 1.89
C ARG A 178 11.47 17.64 1.25
N LEU A 179 11.05 16.67 0.43
CA LEU A 179 9.71 16.67 -0.18
C LEU A 179 8.61 16.68 0.89
N VAL A 180 8.72 15.82 1.90
CA VAL A 180 7.78 15.80 3.05
C VAL A 180 7.76 17.17 3.76
N THR A 181 8.92 17.76 4.00
CA THR A 181 9.03 19.07 4.64
C THR A 181 8.33 20.17 3.84
N VAL A 182 8.51 20.19 2.50
CA VAL A 182 7.85 21.15 1.61
C VAL A 182 6.33 20.92 1.58
N THR A 183 5.90 19.67 1.51
CA THR A 183 4.46 19.31 1.53
C THR A 183 3.82 19.79 2.83
N LEU A 184 4.44 19.55 3.99
CA LEU A 184 3.97 20.01 5.29
C LEU A 184 3.96 21.54 5.42
N ALA A 185 4.94 22.22 4.81
CA ALA A 185 4.96 23.69 4.81
C ALA A 185 3.76 24.28 4.05
N GLY A 186 3.31 23.60 2.96
CA GLY A 186 2.11 23.99 2.21
C GLY A 186 0.80 23.83 3.00
N LEU A 187 0.81 23.04 4.08
CA LEU A 187 -0.36 22.88 4.96
C LEU A 187 -0.46 23.94 6.06
N ARG A 188 0.54 24.80 6.22
CA ARG A 188 0.50 25.87 7.22
C ARG A 188 -0.21 27.10 6.66
N LEU A 189 -0.84 27.87 7.55
CA LEU A 189 -1.35 29.19 7.18
C LEU A 189 -0.18 30.08 6.72
N PRO A 190 -0.36 30.87 5.65
CA PRO A 190 0.61 31.89 5.30
C PRO A 190 0.72 32.88 6.48
N ARG A 191 1.94 33.24 6.88
CA ARG A 191 2.21 34.26 7.89
C ARG A 191 2.02 35.62 7.28
#